data_847ce9d047557e6ff180ee01f90d72d9
#
_entry.id   847ce9d047557e6ff180ee01f90d72d9
#
_cell.length_a   1.000
_cell.length_b   1.000
_cell.length_c   1.000
_cell.angle_alpha   90.00
_cell.angle_beta   90.00
_cell.angle_gamma   90.00
#
_symmetry.space_group_name_H-M   'P 1'
#
loop_
_entity.id
_entity.type
_entity.pdbx_description
1 polymer ?
#
loop_
_entity_poly.entity_id
_entity_poly.type
_entity_poly.pdbx_seq_one_letter_code
_entity_poly.pdbx_strand_id
1 'polypeptide(L)'
;ADVITHYIQHTLNWAPERIFSTSTTLDSARLRRAIAQETGIDQKSITAYALGEHGESQMVAWSAVTIAGKPLSQWRDEYPDTFGKLDLDALADAGREGGWTILRGKGCTEFGIGASAAEVVRAIFYNENRVLSVSVLLNGQYGQHDVYASVPAIVGRDGIAHIIELHLTPEEQEKFDASCRTMSDNYQLSLTL
;
A
#
# COMPACT_ATOMS: atom_id res chain seq x y z
N ALA A 1 -5.08 2.32 10.83
CA ALA A 1 -5.44 0.92 10.55
C ALA A 1 -4.36 -0.03 11.06
N ASP A 2 -3.10 0.21 10.71
CA ASP A 2 -1.96 -0.68 10.97
C ASP A 2 -1.76 -0.98 12.46
N VAL A 3 -1.71 0.04 13.31
CA VAL A 3 -1.57 -0.08 14.77
C VAL A 3 -2.72 -0.90 15.38
N ILE A 4 -3.96 -0.66 14.95
CA ILE A 4 -5.12 -1.41 15.45
C ILE A 4 -5.03 -2.88 15.03
N THR A 5 -4.56 -3.16 13.80
CA THR A 5 -4.36 -4.53 13.32
C THR A 5 -3.31 -5.26 14.15
N HIS A 6 -2.21 -4.58 14.48
CA HIS A 6 -1.16 -5.10 15.36
C HIS A 6 -1.71 -5.38 16.77
N TYR A 7 -2.44 -4.44 17.35
CA TYR A 7 -3.05 -4.59 18.66
C TYR A 7 -4.02 -5.78 18.71
N ILE A 8 -4.87 -5.95 17.69
CA ILE A 8 -5.80 -7.08 17.60
C ILE A 8 -5.04 -8.41 17.50
N GLN A 9 -4.00 -8.49 16.66
CA GLN A 9 -3.20 -9.70 16.51
C GLN A 9 -2.53 -10.09 17.82
N HIS A 10 -1.90 -9.12 18.49
CA HIS A 10 -1.25 -9.34 19.78
C HIS A 10 -2.26 -9.81 20.85
N THR A 11 -3.41 -9.14 20.95
CA THR A 11 -4.44 -9.44 21.96
C THR A 11 -5.08 -10.81 21.75
N LEU A 12 -5.39 -11.16 20.51
CA LEU A 12 -6.03 -12.43 20.19
C LEU A 12 -5.02 -13.60 20.10
N ASN A 13 -3.75 -13.30 19.93
CA ASN A 13 -2.68 -14.28 19.69
C ASN A 13 -3.04 -15.27 18.56
N TRP A 14 -3.69 -14.78 17.52
CA TRP A 14 -4.01 -15.58 16.34
C TRP A 14 -2.82 -15.60 15.38
N ALA A 15 -2.83 -16.58 14.48
CA ALA A 15 -1.83 -16.70 13.43
C ALA A 15 -1.80 -15.40 12.59
N PRO A 16 -0.64 -14.74 12.45
CA PRO A 16 -0.53 -13.41 11.83
C PRO A 16 -1.00 -13.39 10.39
N GLU A 17 -0.89 -14.51 9.65
CA GLU A 17 -1.39 -14.63 8.28
C GLU A 17 -2.92 -14.49 8.18
N ARG A 18 -3.64 -14.63 9.28
CA ARG A 18 -5.10 -14.47 9.37
C ARG A 18 -5.55 -13.09 9.87
N ILE A 19 -4.61 -12.29 10.34
CA ILE A 19 -4.86 -10.92 10.83
C ILE A 19 -4.12 -9.95 9.93
N PHE A 20 -4.84 -9.22 9.14
CA PHE A 20 -4.31 -8.19 8.24
C PHE A 20 -5.40 -7.16 7.92
N SER A 21 -5.04 -6.03 7.38
CA SER A 21 -6.01 -4.98 7.03
C SER A 21 -5.83 -4.45 5.61
N THR A 22 -6.89 -3.84 5.08
CA THR A 22 -6.90 -3.24 3.74
C THR A 22 -5.88 -2.12 3.59
N SER A 23 -5.64 -1.35 4.66
CA SER A 23 -4.64 -0.28 4.75
C SER A 23 -4.41 0.45 3.41
N THR A 24 -3.25 0.32 2.76
CA THR A 24 -2.92 1.03 1.51
C THR A 24 -3.48 0.37 0.23
N THR A 25 -4.38 -0.61 0.33
CA THR A 25 -5.08 -1.15 -0.87
C THR A 25 -5.79 -0.01 -1.64
N LEU A 26 -6.51 0.85 -0.91
CA LEU A 26 -7.22 1.98 -1.51
C LEU A 26 -6.25 3.04 -2.04
N ASP A 27 -5.19 3.34 -1.30
CA ASP A 27 -4.21 4.35 -1.71
C ASP A 27 -3.44 3.90 -2.96
N SER A 28 -3.11 2.61 -3.05
CA SER A 28 -2.54 2.01 -4.25
C SER A 28 -3.50 2.11 -5.46
N ALA A 29 -4.80 1.96 -5.24
CA ALA A 29 -5.80 2.15 -6.30
C ALA A 29 -5.91 3.61 -6.74
N ARG A 30 -5.85 4.56 -5.80
CA ARG A 30 -5.83 6.01 -6.08
C ARG A 30 -4.56 6.40 -6.83
N LEU A 31 -3.40 5.88 -6.42
CA LEU A 31 -2.13 6.10 -7.10
C LEU A 31 -2.19 5.63 -8.56
N ARG A 32 -2.65 4.40 -8.80
CA ARG A 32 -2.81 3.90 -10.18
C ARG A 32 -3.76 4.77 -11.00
N ARG A 33 -4.85 5.25 -10.39
CA ARG A 33 -5.77 6.19 -11.05
C ARG A 33 -5.10 7.51 -11.37
N ALA A 34 -4.31 8.09 -10.47
CA ALA A 34 -3.58 9.34 -10.71
C ALA A 34 -2.60 9.19 -11.87
N ILE A 35 -1.80 8.11 -11.89
CA ILE A 35 -0.91 7.80 -13.03
C ILE A 35 -1.70 7.64 -14.33
N ALA A 36 -2.85 6.95 -14.29
CA ALA A 36 -3.72 6.76 -15.45
C ALA A 36 -4.24 8.08 -16.01
N GLN A 37 -4.62 9.03 -15.16
CA GLN A 37 -5.10 10.35 -15.56
C GLN A 37 -4.02 11.17 -16.29
N GLU A 38 -2.79 11.14 -15.80
CA GLU A 38 -1.67 11.87 -16.39
C GLU A 38 -1.13 11.22 -17.67
N THR A 39 -1.21 9.89 -17.77
CA THR A 39 -0.63 9.15 -18.90
C THR A 39 -1.64 8.76 -19.98
N GLY A 40 -2.93 8.82 -19.67
CA GLY A 40 -3.99 8.31 -20.58
C GLY A 40 -4.07 6.78 -20.66
N ILE A 41 -3.29 6.05 -19.84
CA ILE A 41 -3.27 4.58 -19.82
C ILE A 41 -4.25 4.05 -18.78
N ASP A 42 -5.02 3.01 -19.13
CA ASP A 42 -5.95 2.38 -18.19
C ASP A 42 -5.23 1.91 -16.92
N GLN A 43 -5.77 2.26 -15.76
CA GLN A 43 -5.20 1.92 -14.45
C GLN A 43 -4.98 0.41 -14.24
N LYS A 44 -5.69 -0.46 -14.96
CA LYS A 44 -5.52 -1.92 -14.90
C LYS A 44 -4.21 -2.39 -15.54
N SER A 45 -3.61 -1.56 -16.40
CA SER A 45 -2.31 -1.83 -17.03
C SER A 45 -1.13 -1.31 -16.20
N ILE A 46 -1.42 -0.66 -15.06
CA ILE A 46 -0.43 -0.04 -14.18
C ILE A 46 -0.27 -0.89 -12.93
N THR A 47 0.94 -1.29 -12.63
CA THR A 47 1.31 -1.90 -11.35
C THR A 47 2.02 -0.84 -10.52
N ALA A 48 1.38 -0.43 -9.41
CA ALA A 48 1.95 0.53 -8.47
C ALA A 48 1.38 0.26 -7.08
N TYR A 49 2.23 0.36 -6.07
CA TYR A 49 1.89 0.10 -4.66
C TYR A 49 2.31 1.27 -3.79
N ALA A 50 1.39 1.69 -2.92
CA ALA A 50 1.70 2.50 -1.77
C ALA A 50 2.08 1.55 -0.62
N LEU A 51 3.16 1.85 0.09
CA LEU A 51 3.75 1.02 1.12
C LEU A 51 3.81 1.75 2.47
N GLY A 52 4.02 1.00 3.53
CA GLY A 52 4.20 1.52 4.88
C GLY A 52 2.88 1.79 5.59
N GLU A 53 2.77 2.92 6.26
CA GLU A 53 1.59 3.36 6.97
C GLU A 53 0.45 3.72 6.01
N HIS A 54 -0.79 3.44 6.39
CA HIS A 54 -1.93 4.15 5.80
C HIS A 54 -2.09 5.48 6.52
N GLY A 55 -1.31 6.48 6.12
CA GLY A 55 -1.23 7.79 6.78
C GLY A 55 -0.17 8.69 6.15
N GLU A 56 0.35 9.64 6.95
CA GLU A 56 1.26 10.67 6.48
C GLU A 56 2.65 10.12 6.07
N SER A 57 3.11 9.04 6.70
CA SER A 57 4.39 8.42 6.39
C SER A 57 4.34 7.39 5.25
N GLN A 58 3.19 7.28 4.56
CA GLN A 58 3.05 6.44 3.37
C GLN A 58 4.09 6.80 2.31
N MET A 59 4.64 5.79 1.64
CA MET A 59 5.57 5.99 0.55
C MET A 59 5.19 5.18 -0.70
N VAL A 60 5.73 5.54 -1.85
CA VAL A 60 5.56 4.81 -3.10
C VAL A 60 6.90 4.24 -3.54
N ALA A 61 6.93 2.94 -3.85
CA ALA A 61 8.09 2.28 -4.45
C ALA A 61 8.13 2.56 -5.97
N TRP A 62 8.59 3.74 -6.36
CA TRP A 62 8.64 4.17 -7.77
C TRP A 62 9.53 3.27 -8.62
N SER A 63 10.57 2.70 -8.04
CA SER A 63 11.47 1.73 -8.68
C SER A 63 10.74 0.45 -9.12
N ALA A 64 9.65 0.10 -8.44
CA ALA A 64 8.83 -1.07 -8.72
C ALA A 64 7.58 -0.77 -9.55
N VAL A 65 7.33 0.50 -9.91
CA VAL A 65 6.18 0.86 -10.75
C VAL A 65 6.42 0.40 -12.19
N THR A 66 5.45 -0.35 -12.73
CA THR A 66 5.49 -0.81 -14.12
C THR A 66 4.18 -0.49 -14.85
N ILE A 67 4.29 -0.30 -16.16
CA ILE A 67 3.16 -0.18 -17.08
C ILE A 67 3.34 -1.23 -18.17
N ALA A 68 2.39 -2.12 -18.31
CA ALA A 68 2.49 -3.28 -19.21
C ALA A 68 3.77 -4.13 -18.98
N GLY A 69 4.21 -4.24 -17.71
CA GLY A 69 5.42 -4.96 -17.32
C GLY A 69 6.74 -4.22 -17.58
N LYS A 70 6.71 -3.04 -18.20
CA LYS A 70 7.89 -2.21 -18.44
C LYS A 70 8.06 -1.20 -17.31
N PRO A 71 9.27 -1.07 -16.71
CA PRO A 71 9.53 -0.11 -15.63
C PRO A 71 9.18 1.32 -16.02
N LEU A 72 8.63 2.09 -15.06
CA LEU A 72 8.31 3.50 -15.28
C LEU A 72 9.53 4.32 -15.67
N SER A 73 10.72 4.01 -15.14
CA SER A 73 11.97 4.66 -15.50
C SER A 73 12.24 4.58 -17.02
N GLN A 74 12.05 3.40 -17.62
CA GLN A 74 12.22 3.22 -19.06
C GLN A 74 11.16 3.99 -19.87
N TRP A 75 9.93 4.07 -19.39
CA TRP A 75 8.91 4.92 -20.02
C TRP A 75 9.32 6.40 -19.99
N ARG A 76 9.89 6.87 -18.88
CA ARG A 76 10.37 8.25 -18.73
C ARG A 76 11.51 8.57 -19.67
N ASP A 77 12.43 7.65 -19.88
CA ASP A 77 13.57 7.81 -20.78
C ASP A 77 13.16 7.81 -22.26
N GLU A 78 12.25 6.91 -22.64
CA GLU A 78 11.81 6.76 -24.04
C GLU A 78 10.76 7.81 -24.46
N TYR A 79 9.97 8.29 -23.51
CA TYR A 79 8.89 9.27 -23.75
C TYR A 79 9.04 10.49 -22.83
N PRO A 80 10.13 11.28 -22.97
CA PRO A 80 10.44 12.36 -22.03
C PRO A 80 9.37 13.47 -22.01
N ASP A 81 8.68 13.69 -23.12
CA ASP A 81 7.65 14.73 -23.22
C ASP A 81 6.35 14.39 -22.50
N THR A 82 6.07 13.13 -22.24
CA THR A 82 4.88 12.65 -21.53
C THR A 82 5.26 12.12 -20.17
N PHE A 83 5.97 11.00 -20.13
CA PHE A 83 6.32 10.33 -18.88
C PHE A 83 7.46 11.01 -18.14
N GLY A 84 8.41 11.63 -18.86
CA GLY A 84 9.51 12.36 -18.24
C GLY A 84 9.05 13.56 -17.41
N LYS A 85 7.90 14.15 -17.76
CA LYS A 85 7.30 15.32 -17.08
C LYS A 85 6.41 14.95 -15.89
N LEU A 86 6.18 13.66 -15.62
CA LEU A 86 5.38 13.24 -14.47
C LEU A 86 6.00 13.74 -13.17
N ASP A 87 5.22 14.46 -12.40
CA ASP A 87 5.54 14.85 -11.03
C ASP A 87 5.21 13.69 -10.09
N LEU A 88 6.24 12.93 -9.71
CA LEU A 88 6.07 11.73 -8.90
C LEU A 88 5.60 12.06 -7.48
N ASP A 89 6.01 13.20 -6.93
CA ASP A 89 5.57 13.62 -5.60
C ASP A 89 4.09 14.02 -5.62
N ALA A 90 3.66 14.78 -6.61
CA ALA A 90 2.24 15.11 -6.79
C ALA A 90 1.36 13.87 -7.00
N LEU A 91 1.87 12.85 -7.71
CA LEU A 91 1.16 11.58 -7.90
C LEU A 91 1.07 10.76 -6.60
N ALA A 92 2.14 10.75 -5.79
CA ALA A 92 2.13 10.10 -4.47
C ALA A 92 1.12 10.80 -3.55
N ASP A 93 1.13 12.14 -3.53
CA ASP A 93 0.18 12.96 -2.75
C ASP A 93 -1.28 12.73 -3.20
N ALA A 94 -1.55 12.62 -4.48
CA ALA A 94 -2.89 12.31 -4.98
C ALA A 94 -3.40 10.95 -4.46
N GLY A 95 -2.54 9.97 -4.29
CA GLY A 95 -2.84 8.69 -3.63
C GLY A 95 -3.18 8.88 -2.16
N ARG A 96 -2.31 9.56 -1.41
CA ARG A 96 -2.41 9.79 0.03
C ARG A 96 -3.58 10.71 0.40
N GLU A 97 -3.69 11.86 -0.26
CA GLU A 97 -4.64 12.91 0.08
C GLU A 97 -6.07 12.69 -0.45
N GLY A 98 -6.27 11.68 -1.29
CA GLY A 98 -7.58 11.41 -1.87
C GLY A 98 -8.69 11.18 -0.83
N GLY A 99 -8.34 10.66 0.35
CA GLY A 99 -9.25 10.52 1.49
C GLY A 99 -9.71 11.86 2.06
N TRP A 100 -8.77 12.77 2.26
CA TRP A 100 -9.05 14.12 2.79
C TRP A 100 -9.90 14.95 1.82
N THR A 101 -9.64 14.84 0.51
CA THR A 101 -10.45 15.50 -0.53
C THR A 101 -11.91 15.06 -0.45
N ILE A 102 -12.16 13.77 -0.30
CA ILE A 102 -13.51 13.21 -0.16
C ILE A 102 -14.14 13.65 1.17
N LEU A 103 -13.40 13.58 2.27
CA LEU A 103 -13.87 13.99 3.59
C LEU A 103 -14.29 15.47 3.61
N ARG A 104 -13.49 16.36 3.03
CA ARG A 104 -13.80 17.79 2.92
C ARG A 104 -15.04 18.04 2.04
N GLY A 105 -15.25 17.21 1.00
CA GLY A 105 -16.37 17.37 0.06
C GLY A 105 -17.71 16.85 0.57
N LYS A 106 -17.73 15.69 1.24
CA LYS A 106 -19.00 15.04 1.65
C LYS A 106 -19.04 14.62 3.14
N GLY A 107 -18.04 14.93 3.94
CA GLY A 107 -18.00 14.71 5.37
C GLY A 107 -17.63 13.29 5.82
N CYS A 108 -17.49 12.32 4.92
CA CYS A 108 -17.12 10.95 5.24
C CYS A 108 -16.47 10.23 4.05
N THR A 109 -15.72 9.15 4.32
CA THR A 109 -15.16 8.25 3.30
C THR A 109 -15.71 6.85 3.54
N GLU A 110 -16.48 6.29 2.59
CA GLU A 110 -17.08 4.96 2.75
C GLU A 110 -17.01 4.10 1.48
N PHE A 111 -17.32 4.67 0.30
CA PHE A 111 -17.43 3.86 -0.92
C PHE A 111 -16.10 3.30 -1.39
N GLY A 112 -15.01 4.09 -1.31
CA GLY A 112 -13.69 3.65 -1.71
C GLY A 112 -13.17 2.51 -0.82
N ILE A 113 -13.29 2.67 0.50
CA ILE A 113 -12.86 1.61 1.42
C ILE A 113 -13.79 0.39 1.34
N GLY A 114 -15.08 0.58 1.13
CA GLY A 114 -16.01 -0.52 0.88
C GLY A 114 -15.63 -1.34 -0.36
N ALA A 115 -15.25 -0.68 -1.46
CA ALA A 115 -14.76 -1.35 -2.66
C ALA A 115 -13.45 -2.11 -2.40
N SER A 116 -12.49 -1.51 -1.69
CA SER A 116 -11.22 -2.16 -1.33
C SER A 116 -11.44 -3.37 -0.42
N ALA A 117 -12.31 -3.25 0.58
CA ALA A 117 -12.69 -4.37 1.44
C ALA A 117 -13.35 -5.50 0.64
N ALA A 118 -14.22 -5.17 -0.32
CA ALA A 118 -14.84 -6.15 -1.20
C ALA A 118 -13.81 -6.89 -2.08
N GLU A 119 -12.76 -6.21 -2.56
CA GLU A 119 -11.66 -6.86 -3.28
C GLU A 119 -10.92 -7.88 -2.42
N VAL A 120 -10.59 -7.52 -1.17
CA VAL A 120 -9.93 -8.42 -0.22
C VAL A 120 -10.81 -9.62 0.11
N VAL A 121 -12.08 -9.37 0.46
CA VAL A 121 -13.06 -10.43 0.76
C VAL A 121 -13.24 -11.38 -0.43
N ARG A 122 -13.30 -10.84 -1.64
CA ARG A 122 -13.39 -11.62 -2.86
C ARG A 122 -12.15 -12.51 -3.05
N ALA A 123 -10.94 -11.97 -2.84
CA ALA A 123 -9.70 -12.74 -2.95
C ALA A 123 -9.69 -13.94 -1.99
N ILE A 124 -10.21 -13.77 -0.77
CA ILE A 124 -10.35 -14.83 0.23
C ILE A 124 -11.41 -15.86 -0.20
N PHE A 125 -12.64 -15.43 -0.48
CA PHE A 125 -13.76 -16.35 -0.75
C PHE A 125 -13.57 -17.16 -2.03
N TYR A 126 -12.98 -16.56 -3.07
CA TYR A 126 -12.72 -17.24 -4.33
C TYR A 126 -11.33 -17.86 -4.42
N ASN A 127 -10.52 -17.75 -3.35
CA ASN A 127 -9.14 -18.24 -3.31
C ASN A 127 -8.31 -17.75 -4.52
N GLU A 128 -8.40 -16.42 -4.78
CA GLU A 128 -7.82 -15.85 -6.00
C GLU A 128 -6.28 -15.83 -5.95
N ASN A 129 -5.66 -15.96 -4.78
CA ASN A 129 -4.23 -15.79 -4.57
C ASN A 129 -3.74 -14.46 -5.18
N ARG A 130 -4.49 -13.41 -4.93
CA ARG A 130 -4.31 -12.10 -5.56
C ARG A 130 -3.27 -11.29 -4.80
N VAL A 131 -2.40 -10.60 -5.55
CA VAL A 131 -1.45 -9.65 -4.96
C VAL A 131 -2.18 -8.35 -4.64
N LEU A 132 -2.22 -7.99 -3.37
CA LEU A 132 -2.81 -6.76 -2.85
C LEU A 132 -1.81 -6.07 -1.90
N SER A 133 -1.83 -4.74 -1.85
CA SER A 133 -1.10 -4.00 -0.82
C SER A 133 -1.95 -3.98 0.44
N VAL A 134 -1.57 -4.77 1.43
CA VAL A 134 -2.28 -4.96 2.70
C VAL A 134 -1.31 -4.85 3.86
N SER A 135 -1.80 -4.40 5.01
CA SER A 135 -0.99 -4.34 6.24
C SER A 135 -0.86 -5.73 6.82
N VAL A 136 0.36 -6.19 6.96
CA VAL A 136 0.75 -7.52 7.45
C VAL A 136 1.86 -7.41 8.47
N LEU A 137 2.00 -8.42 9.34
CA LEU A 137 3.11 -8.50 10.26
C LEU A 137 4.40 -8.81 9.51
N LEU A 138 5.36 -7.88 9.57
CA LEU A 138 6.71 -8.10 9.05
C LEU A 138 7.59 -8.71 10.15
N ASN A 139 8.28 -9.77 9.79
CA ASN A 139 9.22 -10.46 10.68
C ASN A 139 10.45 -10.94 9.90
N GLY A 140 11.24 -10.00 9.44
CA GLY A 140 12.44 -10.17 8.62
C GLY A 140 12.33 -9.50 7.26
N GLN A 141 11.12 -9.42 6.67
CA GLN A 141 10.91 -8.80 5.37
C GLN A 141 11.27 -7.31 5.42
N TYR A 142 11.91 -6.80 4.37
CA TYR A 142 12.43 -5.44 4.28
C TYR A 142 13.35 -5.05 5.44
N GLY A 143 13.93 -6.03 6.17
CA GLY A 143 14.71 -5.80 7.38
C GLY A 143 13.90 -5.37 8.61
N GLN A 144 12.56 -5.43 8.54
CA GLN A 144 11.66 -5.03 9.61
C GLN A 144 11.25 -6.21 10.49
N HIS A 145 11.02 -5.95 11.78
CA HIS A 145 10.60 -6.95 12.75
C HIS A 145 9.49 -6.40 13.64
N ASP A 146 8.53 -7.25 13.97
CA ASP A 146 7.42 -6.97 14.89
C ASP A 146 6.71 -5.64 14.59
N VAL A 147 6.38 -5.44 13.32
CA VAL A 147 5.64 -4.25 12.86
C VAL A 147 4.63 -4.63 11.78
N TYR A 148 3.42 -4.10 11.90
CA TYR A 148 2.41 -4.17 10.85
C TYR A 148 2.61 -3.02 9.87
N ALA A 149 2.88 -3.36 8.62
CA ALA A 149 3.07 -2.39 7.54
C ALA A 149 2.44 -2.90 6.24
N SER A 150 1.97 -1.97 5.41
CA SER A 150 1.44 -2.30 4.10
C SER A 150 2.55 -2.63 3.12
N VAL A 151 2.46 -3.81 2.55
CA VAL A 151 3.33 -4.31 1.48
C VAL A 151 2.52 -5.19 0.53
N PRO A 152 3.00 -5.45 -0.70
CA PRO A 152 2.37 -6.43 -1.56
C PRO A 152 2.41 -7.81 -0.92
N ALA A 153 1.23 -8.44 -0.82
CA ALA A 153 1.11 -9.79 -0.30
C ALA A 153 0.11 -10.60 -1.12
N ILE A 154 0.30 -11.91 -1.18
CA ILE A 154 -0.63 -12.84 -1.83
C ILE A 154 -1.74 -13.17 -0.84
N VAL A 155 -2.97 -12.76 -1.17
CA VAL A 155 -4.17 -13.00 -0.38
C VAL A 155 -4.97 -14.13 -0.97
N GLY A 156 -5.18 -15.17 -0.20
CA GLY A 156 -5.95 -16.35 -0.57
C GLY A 156 -6.92 -16.77 0.53
N ARG A 157 -7.48 -17.95 0.40
CA ARG A 157 -8.53 -18.49 1.29
C ARG A 157 -8.11 -18.53 2.76
N ASP A 158 -6.86 -18.84 3.03
CA ASP A 158 -6.35 -19.02 4.38
C ASP A 158 -5.73 -17.71 4.96
N GLY A 159 -5.87 -16.60 4.23
CA GLY A 159 -5.31 -15.30 4.55
C GLY A 159 -4.08 -14.96 3.71
N ILE A 160 -3.01 -14.52 4.33
CA ILE A 160 -1.74 -14.16 3.67
C ILE A 160 -0.94 -15.42 3.39
N ALA A 161 -0.82 -15.75 2.12
CA ALA A 161 -0.04 -16.91 1.67
C ALA A 161 1.47 -16.58 1.56
N HIS A 162 1.81 -15.35 1.16
CA HIS A 162 3.19 -14.91 1.01
C HIS A 162 3.28 -13.38 1.00
N ILE A 163 4.33 -12.85 1.62
CA ILE A 163 4.70 -11.43 1.56
C ILE A 163 5.73 -11.26 0.44
N ILE A 164 5.49 -10.30 -0.46
CA ILE A 164 6.37 -10.03 -1.60
C ILE A 164 7.28 -8.86 -1.23
N GLU A 165 8.58 -9.11 -1.21
CA GLU A 165 9.57 -8.04 -1.03
C GLU A 165 9.93 -7.43 -2.38
N LEU A 166 9.62 -6.13 -2.53
CA LEU A 166 10.06 -5.35 -3.67
C LEU A 166 11.52 -4.92 -3.47
N HIS A 167 12.28 -4.84 -4.55
CA HIS A 167 13.61 -4.24 -4.50
C HIS A 167 13.47 -2.71 -4.42
N LEU A 168 13.67 -2.18 -3.22
CA LEU A 168 13.64 -0.74 -2.97
C LEU A 168 15.01 -0.13 -3.25
N THR A 169 15.04 1.10 -3.74
CA THR A 169 16.27 1.90 -3.74
C THR A 169 16.66 2.24 -2.30
N PRO A 170 17.93 2.64 -2.03
CA PRO A 170 18.33 3.06 -0.68
C PRO A 170 17.43 4.18 -0.10
N GLU A 171 17.03 5.15 -0.93
CA GLU A 171 16.15 6.25 -0.52
C GLU A 171 14.71 5.77 -0.24
N GLU A 172 14.22 4.82 -1.01
CA GLU A 172 12.91 4.19 -0.79
C GLU A 172 12.92 3.34 0.48
N GLN A 173 14.01 2.60 0.72
CA GLN A 173 14.18 1.83 1.94
C GLN A 173 14.20 2.74 3.17
N GLU A 174 14.92 3.86 3.13
CA GLU A 174 14.95 4.82 4.24
C GLU A 174 13.56 5.38 4.56
N LYS A 175 12.77 5.72 3.54
CA LYS A 175 11.38 6.16 3.69
C LYS A 175 10.50 5.07 4.28
N PHE A 176 10.65 3.83 3.82
CA PHE A 176 9.93 2.69 4.35
C PHE A 176 10.27 2.42 5.82
N ASP A 177 11.56 2.46 6.16
CA ASP A 177 12.04 2.29 7.53
C ASP A 177 11.49 3.39 8.46
N ALA A 178 11.42 4.63 7.98
CA ALA A 178 10.84 5.74 8.74
C ALA A 178 9.33 5.50 8.97
N SER A 179 8.61 5.03 7.97
CA SER A 179 7.20 4.67 8.10
C SER A 179 6.98 3.53 9.10
N CYS A 180 7.80 2.49 9.04
CA CYS A 180 7.75 1.38 10.01
C CYS A 180 8.03 1.83 11.44
N ARG A 181 9.02 2.72 11.66
CA ARG A 181 9.29 3.32 12.97
C ARG A 181 8.07 4.07 13.51
N THR A 182 7.43 4.91 12.67
CA THR A 182 6.21 5.63 13.07
C THR A 182 5.11 4.68 13.55
N MET A 183 4.89 3.58 12.85
CA MET A 183 3.88 2.59 13.24
C MET A 183 4.26 1.84 14.52
N SER A 184 5.53 1.47 14.68
CA SER A 184 6.04 0.83 15.89
C SER A 184 5.89 1.74 17.10
N ASP A 185 6.28 3.02 16.99
CA ASP A 185 6.17 4.00 18.09
C ASP A 185 4.70 4.21 18.48
N ASN A 186 3.80 4.34 17.50
CA ASN A 186 2.36 4.48 17.74
C ASN A 186 1.76 3.22 18.37
N TYR A 187 2.25 2.03 18.00
CA TYR A 187 1.84 0.78 18.63
C TYR A 187 2.28 0.73 20.09
N GLN A 188 3.54 1.04 20.38
CA GLN A 188 4.03 1.09 21.76
C GLN A 188 3.24 2.09 22.62
N LEU A 189 2.93 3.26 22.06
CA LEU A 189 2.08 4.25 22.73
C LEU A 189 0.69 3.66 23.04
N SER A 190 0.11 2.91 22.12
CA SER A 190 -1.23 2.30 22.30
C SER A 190 -1.29 1.27 23.45
N LEU A 191 -0.16 0.66 23.81
CA LEU A 191 -0.09 -0.29 24.93
C LEU A 191 -0.10 0.39 26.30
N THR A 192 0.09 1.72 26.35
CA THR A 192 0.11 2.50 27.60
C THR A 192 -1.22 3.18 27.92
N LEU A 193 -2.20 3.06 27.01
CA LEU A 193 -3.56 3.63 27.15
C LEU A 193 -4.52 2.61 27.78
#